data_c3b853ab1fe872b163eb80fa3c27b40a
#
_entry.id   c3b853ab1fe872b163eb80fa3c27b40a
#
_cell.length_a   1.000
_cell.length_b   1.000
_cell.length_c   1.000
_cell.angle_alpha   90.00
_cell.angle_beta   90.00
_cell.angle_gamma   90.00
#
_symmetry.space_group_name_H-M   'P 1'
#
loop_
_entity.id
_entity.type
_entity.pdbx_description
1 polymer ?
#
loop_
_entity_poly.entity_id
_entity_poly.type
_entity_poly.pdbx_seq_one_letter_code
_entity_poly.pdbx_strand_id
1 'polypeptide(L)'
;MQTSEIISTAGLLLTALVAVGGWFWQRWQERTSVRVAIVAEVLALRKIAVERDYHAGLVEMGNYLLGIPEDERSEASLQVPIPQHYCRVYVANLGKLGYLSPEDAQLVVSFYQYVDSVVQDVIEGGIIYEGTNDPEAFTEAANVLKFALDAAQQLADRHAKK
;
A
#
# COMPACT_ATOMS: atom_id res chain seq x y z
N MET A 1 -32.65 16.26 -52.40
CA MET A 1 -32.48 16.75 -51.00
C MET A 1 -32.33 15.64 -49.96
N GLN A 2 -32.94 14.47 -50.10
CA GLN A 2 -32.86 13.38 -49.06
C GLN A 2 -31.48 12.69 -48.88
N THR A 3 -30.68 12.57 -49.92
CA THR A 3 -29.38 11.86 -49.85
C THR A 3 -28.31 12.61 -49.06
N SER A 4 -28.29 13.94 -49.09
CA SER A 4 -27.33 14.77 -48.35
C SER A 4 -27.62 14.76 -46.83
N GLU A 5 -28.86 14.68 -46.43
CA GLU A 5 -29.28 14.62 -45.03
C GLU A 5 -28.93 13.25 -44.41
N ILE A 6 -29.10 12.16 -45.19
CA ILE A 6 -28.73 10.79 -44.75
C ILE A 6 -27.23 10.68 -44.56
N ILE A 7 -26.40 11.23 -45.45
CA ILE A 7 -24.93 11.20 -45.35
C ILE A 7 -24.47 12.01 -44.13
N SER A 8 -25.08 13.19 -43.91
CA SER A 8 -24.76 14.03 -42.76
C SER A 8 -25.10 13.34 -41.44
N THR A 9 -26.26 12.70 -41.34
CA THR A 9 -26.69 11.98 -40.14
C THR A 9 -25.82 10.76 -39.87
N ALA A 10 -25.44 10.01 -40.89
CA ALA A 10 -24.51 8.86 -40.75
C ALA A 10 -23.13 9.31 -40.29
N GLY A 11 -22.61 10.45 -40.79
CA GLY A 11 -21.34 11.02 -40.34
C GLY A 11 -21.37 11.44 -38.87
N LEU A 12 -22.43 12.05 -38.39
CA LEU A 12 -22.61 12.43 -36.99
C LEU A 12 -22.65 11.22 -36.08
N LEU A 13 -23.39 10.16 -36.45
CA LEU A 13 -23.47 8.91 -35.69
C LEU A 13 -22.10 8.22 -35.59
N LEU A 14 -21.34 8.17 -36.68
CA LEU A 14 -20.00 7.60 -36.69
C LEU A 14 -19.04 8.36 -35.76
N THR A 15 -19.09 9.69 -35.82
CA THR A 15 -18.27 10.55 -34.96
C THR A 15 -18.61 10.34 -33.48
N ALA A 16 -19.90 10.25 -33.14
CA ALA A 16 -20.35 9.98 -31.80
C ALA A 16 -19.88 8.60 -31.29
N LEU A 17 -19.96 7.56 -32.12
CA LEU A 17 -19.48 6.23 -31.79
C LEU A 17 -17.97 6.18 -31.53
N VAL A 18 -17.17 6.86 -32.35
CA VAL A 18 -15.71 6.96 -32.18
C VAL A 18 -15.37 7.73 -30.90
N ALA A 19 -16.06 8.82 -30.59
CA ALA A 19 -15.83 9.60 -29.38
C ALA A 19 -16.18 8.80 -28.12
N VAL A 20 -17.31 8.11 -28.11
CA VAL A 20 -17.75 7.25 -27.01
C VAL A 20 -16.77 6.08 -26.83
N GLY A 21 -16.39 5.40 -27.91
CA GLY A 21 -15.42 4.31 -27.87
C GLY A 21 -14.05 4.75 -27.35
N GLY A 22 -13.57 5.91 -27.80
CA GLY A 22 -12.31 6.50 -27.32
C GLY A 22 -12.35 6.84 -25.82
N TRP A 23 -13.46 7.40 -25.35
CA TRP A 23 -13.66 7.71 -23.94
C TRP A 23 -13.69 6.44 -23.05
N PHE A 24 -14.37 5.37 -23.47
CA PHE A 24 -14.38 4.09 -22.76
C PHE A 24 -12.99 3.47 -22.74
N TRP A 25 -12.25 3.49 -23.85
CA TRP A 25 -10.89 2.98 -23.95
C TRP A 25 -9.94 3.72 -22.99
N GLN A 26 -9.98 5.05 -22.99
CA GLN A 26 -9.15 5.88 -22.12
C GLN A 26 -9.45 5.58 -20.63
N ARG A 27 -10.72 5.47 -20.27
CA ARG A 27 -11.13 5.14 -18.91
C ARG A 27 -10.69 3.74 -18.48
N TRP A 28 -10.74 2.79 -19.39
CA TRP A 28 -10.26 1.43 -19.13
C TRP A 28 -8.75 1.39 -18.93
N GLN A 29 -7.98 2.08 -19.75
CA GLN A 29 -6.53 2.22 -19.59
C GLN A 29 -6.17 2.89 -18.26
N GLU A 30 -6.84 3.98 -17.88
CA GLU A 30 -6.61 4.67 -16.63
C GLU A 30 -6.84 3.73 -15.43
N ARG A 31 -7.94 3.00 -15.40
CA ARG A 31 -8.23 2.01 -14.34
C ARG A 31 -7.14 0.96 -14.23
N THR A 32 -6.72 0.42 -15.35
CA THR A 32 -5.68 -0.62 -15.38
C THR A 32 -4.34 -0.06 -14.87
N SER A 33 -3.95 1.12 -15.34
CA SER A 33 -2.69 1.75 -14.93
C SER A 33 -2.65 2.07 -13.43
N VAL A 34 -3.72 2.64 -12.88
CA VAL A 34 -3.82 2.95 -11.45
C VAL A 34 -3.74 1.68 -10.62
N ARG A 35 -4.48 0.63 -11.01
CA ARG A 35 -4.45 -0.66 -10.30
C ARG A 35 -3.05 -1.26 -10.28
N VAL A 36 -2.39 -1.32 -11.43
CA VAL A 36 -1.02 -1.85 -11.55
C VAL A 36 -0.05 -1.05 -10.71
N ALA A 37 -0.13 0.29 -10.74
CA ALA A 37 0.76 1.16 -10.01
C ALA A 37 0.63 0.99 -8.48
N ILE A 38 -0.60 0.95 -7.95
CA ILE A 38 -0.85 0.75 -6.51
C ILE A 38 -0.35 -0.63 -6.06
N VAL A 39 -0.69 -1.68 -6.79
CA VAL A 39 -0.24 -3.05 -6.47
C VAL A 39 1.30 -3.13 -6.50
N ALA A 40 1.93 -2.54 -7.50
CA ALA A 40 3.40 -2.53 -7.61
C ALA A 40 4.05 -1.80 -6.42
N GLU A 41 3.49 -0.68 -5.95
CA GLU A 41 4.01 0.02 -4.77
C GLU A 41 3.90 -0.83 -3.50
N VAL A 42 2.74 -1.47 -3.24
CA VAL A 42 2.56 -2.38 -2.10
C VAL A 42 3.60 -3.52 -2.11
N LEU A 43 3.78 -4.16 -3.28
CA LEU A 43 4.73 -5.27 -3.41
C LEU A 43 6.19 -4.81 -3.26
N ALA A 44 6.53 -3.60 -3.74
CA ALA A 44 7.85 -3.02 -3.56
C ALA A 44 8.13 -2.70 -2.08
N LEU A 45 7.19 -2.10 -1.37
CA LEU A 45 7.32 -1.82 0.06
C LEU A 45 7.44 -3.10 0.88
N ARG A 46 6.61 -4.11 0.60
CA ARG A 46 6.73 -5.44 1.20
C ARG A 46 8.13 -6.03 0.99
N LYS A 47 8.62 -5.98 -0.26
CA LYS A 47 9.95 -6.51 -0.59
C LYS A 47 11.04 -5.83 0.23
N ILE A 48 11.01 -4.50 0.34
CA ILE A 48 11.97 -3.73 1.13
C ILE A 48 11.91 -4.16 2.61
N ALA A 49 10.71 -4.27 3.18
CA ALA A 49 10.54 -4.63 4.58
C ALA A 49 11.06 -6.05 4.89
N VAL A 50 10.86 -6.99 3.97
CA VAL A 50 11.37 -8.36 4.08
C VAL A 50 12.89 -8.41 3.90
N GLU A 51 13.46 -7.76 2.88
CA GLU A 51 14.90 -7.77 2.61
C GLU A 51 15.73 -7.07 3.70
N ARG A 52 15.11 -6.16 4.44
CA ARG A 52 15.74 -5.47 5.57
C ARG A 52 15.44 -6.10 6.93
N ASP A 53 14.74 -7.23 6.95
CA ASP A 53 14.39 -7.99 8.15
C ASP A 53 13.74 -7.15 9.26
N TYR A 54 12.94 -6.11 8.90
CA TYR A 54 12.33 -5.21 9.89
C TYR A 54 11.47 -5.94 10.91
N HIS A 55 10.69 -6.92 10.46
CA HIS A 55 9.87 -7.73 11.36
C HIS A 55 10.74 -8.53 12.34
N ALA A 56 11.79 -9.20 11.86
CA ALA A 56 12.69 -9.99 12.70
C ALA A 56 13.41 -9.10 13.71
N GLY A 57 13.86 -7.91 13.30
CA GLY A 57 14.50 -6.94 14.19
C GLY A 57 13.60 -6.48 15.35
N LEU A 58 12.31 -6.22 15.06
CA LEU A 58 11.33 -5.88 16.11
C LEU A 58 11.10 -7.04 17.06
N VAL A 59 10.94 -8.27 16.55
CA VAL A 59 10.77 -9.48 17.38
C VAL A 59 12.01 -9.73 18.25
N GLU A 60 13.20 -9.59 17.69
CA GLU A 60 14.45 -9.79 18.41
C GLU A 60 14.60 -8.79 19.56
N MET A 61 14.28 -7.52 19.31
CA MET A 61 14.36 -6.49 20.34
C MET A 61 13.34 -6.72 21.46
N GLY A 62 12.09 -7.07 21.13
CA GLY A 62 11.08 -7.42 22.12
C GLY A 62 11.52 -8.61 22.98
N ASN A 63 12.03 -9.68 22.37
CA ASN A 63 12.53 -10.86 23.06
C ASN A 63 13.76 -10.56 23.94
N TYR A 64 14.65 -9.69 23.48
CA TYR A 64 15.82 -9.23 24.26
C TYR A 64 15.37 -8.55 25.55
N LEU A 65 14.45 -7.60 25.47
CA LEU A 65 13.91 -6.91 26.66
C LEU A 65 13.14 -7.87 27.58
N LEU A 66 12.37 -8.82 27.04
CA LEU A 66 11.67 -9.83 27.83
C LEU A 66 12.62 -10.74 28.63
N GLY A 67 13.83 -10.98 28.11
CA GLY A 67 14.86 -11.77 28.80
C GLY A 67 15.54 -11.05 29.96
N ILE A 68 15.29 -9.75 30.17
CA ILE A 68 15.87 -8.93 31.24
C ILE A 68 14.79 -8.69 32.30
N PRO A 69 15.11 -8.83 33.63
CA PRO A 69 14.21 -8.41 34.70
C PRO A 69 13.74 -6.97 34.52
N GLU A 70 12.49 -6.68 34.84
CA GLU A 70 11.85 -5.37 34.52
C GLU A 70 12.62 -4.18 35.14
N ASP A 71 13.14 -4.34 36.35
CA ASP A 71 13.91 -3.35 37.10
C ASP A 71 15.34 -3.14 36.56
N GLU A 72 15.83 -4.04 35.72
CA GLU A 72 17.16 -3.97 35.07
C GLU A 72 17.10 -3.56 33.59
N ARG A 73 15.89 -3.41 33.00
CA ARG A 73 15.73 -3.06 31.60
C ARG A 73 16.19 -1.64 31.32
N SER A 74 17.12 -1.50 30.40
CA SER A 74 17.45 -0.20 29.80
C SER A 74 16.59 0.06 28.57
N GLU A 75 16.42 1.32 28.21
CA GLU A 75 15.72 1.71 26.99
C GLU A 75 16.42 1.14 25.75
N ALA A 76 15.62 0.59 24.85
CA ALA A 76 16.05 0.14 23.53
C ALA A 76 15.32 0.97 22.47
N SER A 77 15.99 1.26 21.35
CA SER A 77 15.39 2.02 20.25
C SER A 77 15.65 1.36 18.90
N LEU A 78 14.74 1.54 17.97
CA LEU A 78 14.89 1.16 16.57
C LEU A 78 14.51 2.34 15.68
N GLN A 79 15.50 2.92 15.02
CA GLN A 79 15.32 4.06 14.13
C GLN A 79 15.37 3.60 12.68
N VAL A 80 14.25 3.74 11.96
CA VAL A 80 14.16 3.34 10.56
C VAL A 80 14.12 4.60 9.68
N PRO A 81 15.08 4.79 8.76
CA PRO A 81 15.05 5.92 7.83
C PRO A 81 13.97 5.72 6.77
N ILE A 82 12.77 6.23 7.04
CA ILE A 82 11.63 6.15 6.13
C ILE A 82 11.54 7.45 5.32
N PRO A 83 11.59 7.40 3.97
CA PRO A 83 11.41 8.59 3.15
C PRO A 83 10.02 9.21 3.33
N GLN A 84 9.92 10.53 3.41
CA GLN A 84 8.67 11.27 3.58
C GLN A 84 7.55 10.88 2.58
N HIS A 85 7.93 10.36 1.41
CA HIS A 85 7.01 10.00 0.32
C HIS A 85 7.05 8.50 -0.02
N TYR A 86 7.18 7.64 0.99
CA TYR A 86 7.26 6.19 0.78
C TYR A 86 6.00 5.59 0.12
N CYS A 87 4.82 6.20 0.31
CA CYS A 87 3.52 5.77 -0.22
C CYS A 87 2.95 6.74 -1.28
N ARG A 88 3.81 7.35 -2.11
CA ARG A 88 3.43 8.43 -3.03
C ARG A 88 2.39 8.03 -4.09
N VAL A 89 2.44 6.79 -4.58
CA VAL A 89 1.48 6.31 -5.59
C VAL A 89 0.10 6.11 -4.96
N TYR A 90 0.04 5.51 -3.79
CA TYR A 90 -1.19 5.34 -3.03
C TYR A 90 -1.85 6.69 -2.74
N VAL A 91 -1.12 7.63 -2.14
CA VAL A 91 -1.63 8.96 -1.81
C VAL A 91 -2.14 9.70 -3.04
N ALA A 92 -1.41 9.66 -4.15
CA ALA A 92 -1.83 10.29 -5.41
C ALA A 92 -3.08 9.66 -6.03
N ASN A 93 -3.48 8.47 -5.62
CA ASN A 93 -4.59 7.71 -6.17
C ASN A 93 -5.71 7.38 -5.18
N LEU A 94 -5.75 8.02 -3.99
CA LEU A 94 -6.79 7.77 -2.98
C LEU A 94 -8.22 7.88 -3.55
N GLY A 95 -8.50 8.88 -4.37
CA GLY A 95 -9.80 9.06 -5.02
C GLY A 95 -10.12 8.01 -6.10
N LYS A 96 -9.18 7.14 -6.44
CA LYS A 96 -9.29 6.12 -7.48
C LYS A 96 -9.25 4.69 -6.95
N LEU A 97 -9.33 4.49 -5.64
CA LEU A 97 -9.34 3.15 -5.04
C LEU A 97 -10.51 2.29 -5.55
N GLY A 98 -11.62 2.91 -5.96
CA GLY A 98 -12.74 2.21 -6.62
C GLY A 98 -12.41 1.62 -8.00
N TYR A 99 -11.19 1.81 -8.53
CA TYR A 99 -10.72 1.11 -9.74
C TYR A 99 -10.14 -0.28 -9.45
N LEU A 100 -9.83 -0.57 -8.18
CA LEU A 100 -9.48 -1.92 -7.73
C LEU A 100 -10.74 -2.77 -7.58
N SER A 101 -10.59 -4.10 -7.51
CA SER A 101 -11.67 -4.95 -7.00
C SER A 101 -11.92 -4.65 -5.51
N PRO A 102 -13.12 -4.90 -4.97
CA PRO A 102 -13.40 -4.68 -3.56
C PRO A 102 -12.38 -5.36 -2.64
N GLU A 103 -11.99 -6.60 -2.97
CA GLU A 103 -11.03 -7.38 -2.19
C GLU A 103 -9.61 -6.79 -2.29
N ASP A 104 -9.16 -6.38 -3.49
CA ASP A 104 -7.85 -5.73 -3.66
C ASP A 104 -7.84 -4.38 -2.94
N ALA A 105 -8.92 -3.60 -3.01
CA ALA A 105 -9.03 -2.33 -2.30
C ALA A 105 -8.94 -2.52 -0.78
N GLN A 106 -9.60 -3.53 -0.23
CA GLN A 106 -9.52 -3.86 1.19
C GLN A 106 -8.09 -4.21 1.61
N LEU A 107 -7.41 -5.09 0.85
CA LEU A 107 -6.02 -5.48 1.15
C LEU A 107 -5.07 -4.28 1.08
N VAL A 108 -5.23 -3.43 0.07
CA VAL A 108 -4.41 -2.22 -0.10
C VAL A 108 -4.61 -1.25 1.07
N VAL A 109 -5.86 -0.95 1.43
CA VAL A 109 -6.16 -0.04 2.55
C VAL A 109 -5.64 -0.61 3.85
N SER A 110 -5.88 -1.90 4.15
CA SER A 110 -5.37 -2.56 5.35
C SER A 110 -3.84 -2.52 5.41
N PHE A 111 -3.16 -2.81 4.29
CA PHE A 111 -1.71 -2.73 4.21
C PHE A 111 -1.19 -1.36 4.64
N TYR A 112 -1.70 -0.27 4.04
CA TYR A 112 -1.22 1.07 4.36
C TYR A 112 -1.57 1.50 5.79
N GLN A 113 -2.73 1.14 6.32
CA GLN A 113 -3.10 1.44 7.71
C GLN A 113 -2.14 0.76 8.70
N TYR A 114 -1.81 -0.52 8.48
CA TYR A 114 -0.84 -1.23 9.32
C TYR A 114 0.58 -0.67 9.18
N VAL A 115 1.02 -0.36 7.94
CA VAL A 115 2.33 0.25 7.72
C VAL A 115 2.43 1.61 8.39
N ASP A 116 1.41 2.48 8.22
CA ASP A 116 1.39 3.81 8.83
C ASP A 116 1.45 3.74 10.36
N SER A 117 0.79 2.75 11.00
CA SER A 117 0.86 2.54 12.43
C SER A 117 2.30 2.25 12.88
N VAL A 118 2.97 1.29 12.23
CA VAL A 118 4.36 0.94 12.57
C VAL A 118 5.32 2.09 12.25
N VAL A 119 5.10 2.80 11.15
CA VAL A 119 5.91 3.96 10.78
C VAL A 119 5.90 5.02 11.88
N GLN A 120 4.73 5.31 12.47
CA GLN A 120 4.61 6.27 13.57
C GLN A 120 5.44 5.88 14.79
N ASP A 121 5.63 4.59 15.05
CA ASP A 121 6.42 4.12 16.19
C ASP A 121 7.93 4.23 15.97
N VAL A 122 8.41 4.11 14.71
CA VAL A 122 9.84 4.00 14.38
C VAL A 122 10.44 5.25 13.72
N ILE A 123 9.67 6.34 13.57
CA ILE A 123 10.16 7.65 13.12
C ILE A 123 10.26 8.62 14.28
N GLU A 124 10.91 9.75 14.09
CA GLU A 124 11.09 10.82 15.10
C GLU A 124 9.77 11.16 15.81
N GLY A 125 9.79 11.12 17.13
CA GLY A 125 8.63 11.29 18.00
C GLY A 125 7.85 10.00 18.31
N GLY A 126 8.19 8.86 17.68
CA GLY A 126 7.59 7.56 17.96
C GLY A 126 8.21 6.86 19.17
N ILE A 127 7.43 6.03 19.86
CA ILE A 127 7.85 5.37 21.11
C ILE A 127 9.08 4.47 20.94
N ILE A 128 9.17 3.77 19.80
CA ILE A 128 10.31 2.89 19.51
C ILE A 128 11.51 3.71 19.02
N TYR A 129 11.28 4.82 18.33
CA TYR A 129 12.33 5.72 17.87
C TYR A 129 13.04 6.40 19.04
N GLU A 130 12.27 6.98 19.98
CA GLU A 130 12.82 7.69 21.14
C GLU A 130 13.46 6.72 22.17
N GLY A 131 12.99 5.49 22.19
CA GLY A 131 13.46 4.43 23.09
C GLY A 131 12.44 4.08 24.17
N THR A 132 12.32 2.81 24.42
CA THR A 132 11.44 2.25 25.47
C THR A 132 12.05 1.01 26.11
N ASN A 133 11.77 0.79 27.40
CA ASN A 133 12.09 -0.45 28.11
C ASN A 133 10.92 -1.44 28.13
N ASP A 134 9.81 -1.10 27.47
CA ASP A 134 8.64 -1.94 27.35
C ASP A 134 8.77 -2.91 26.16
N PRO A 135 8.88 -4.23 26.38
CA PRO A 135 8.95 -5.22 25.32
C PRO A 135 7.65 -5.34 24.52
N GLU A 136 6.50 -4.94 25.10
CA GLU A 136 5.21 -5.02 24.42
C GLU A 136 5.18 -4.06 23.23
N ALA A 137 5.77 -2.86 23.34
CA ALA A 137 5.83 -1.90 22.23
C ALA A 137 6.46 -2.52 20.96
N PHE A 138 7.57 -3.24 21.12
CA PHE A 138 8.23 -3.94 20.00
C PHE A 138 7.41 -5.11 19.48
N THR A 139 6.80 -5.88 20.37
CA THR A 139 5.99 -7.05 20.01
C THR A 139 4.73 -6.65 19.27
N GLU A 140 4.06 -5.59 19.71
CA GLU A 140 2.88 -5.03 19.04
C GLU A 140 3.23 -4.49 17.65
N ALA A 141 4.30 -3.69 17.53
CA ALA A 141 4.77 -3.19 16.23
C ALA A 141 5.14 -4.35 15.29
N ALA A 142 5.79 -5.41 15.78
CA ALA A 142 6.08 -6.61 15.00
C ALA A 142 4.82 -7.31 14.50
N ASN A 143 3.81 -7.48 15.37
CA ASN A 143 2.53 -8.09 15.00
C ASN A 143 1.78 -7.26 13.95
N VAL A 144 1.74 -5.94 14.10
CA VAL A 144 1.10 -5.03 13.14
C VAL A 144 1.84 -5.07 11.80
N LEU A 145 3.18 -5.05 11.81
CA LEU A 145 3.96 -5.21 10.58
C LEU A 145 3.70 -6.55 9.89
N LYS A 146 3.57 -7.63 10.67
CA LYS A 146 3.21 -8.94 10.12
C LYS A 146 1.86 -8.90 9.40
N PHE A 147 0.84 -8.25 9.97
CA PHE A 147 -0.46 -8.10 9.30
C PHE A 147 -0.34 -7.34 7.97
N ALA A 148 0.50 -6.30 7.91
CA ALA A 148 0.80 -5.59 6.67
C ALA A 148 1.44 -6.53 5.64
N LEU A 149 2.48 -7.28 6.03
CA LEU A 149 3.18 -8.22 5.16
C LEU A 149 2.25 -9.33 4.63
N ASP A 150 1.36 -9.85 5.49
CA ASP A 150 0.38 -10.85 5.13
C ASP A 150 -0.67 -10.31 4.14
N ALA A 151 -1.16 -9.08 4.32
CA ALA A 151 -2.06 -8.41 3.38
C ALA A 151 -1.41 -8.22 2.00
N ALA A 152 -0.14 -7.77 1.99
CA ALA A 152 0.61 -7.62 0.75
C ALA A 152 0.91 -8.96 0.07
N GLN A 153 1.15 -10.04 0.83
CA GLN A 153 1.32 -11.38 0.28
C GLN A 153 0.03 -11.89 -0.37
N GLN A 154 -1.12 -11.73 0.29
CA GLN A 154 -2.41 -12.08 -0.29
C GLN A 154 -2.66 -11.32 -1.61
N LEU A 155 -2.31 -10.03 -1.65
CA LEU A 155 -2.40 -9.24 -2.88
C LEU A 155 -1.47 -9.78 -3.98
N ALA A 156 -0.23 -10.17 -3.65
CA ALA A 156 0.71 -10.80 -4.58
C ALA A 156 0.14 -12.09 -5.16
N ASP A 157 -0.40 -12.98 -4.32
CA ASP A 157 -0.94 -14.29 -4.72
C ASP A 157 -2.14 -14.15 -5.67
N ARG A 158 -2.96 -13.11 -5.46
CA ARG A 158 -4.10 -12.80 -6.34
C ARG A 158 -3.65 -12.32 -7.73
N HIS A 159 -2.51 -11.65 -7.81
CA HIS A 159 -1.98 -11.09 -9.06
C HIS A 159 -0.98 -12.01 -9.78
N ALA A 160 -0.39 -13.00 -9.11
CA ALA A 160 0.48 -14.00 -9.71
C ALA A 160 -0.29 -15.04 -10.56
N LYS A 161 -1.60 -15.21 -10.32
CA LYS A 161 -2.47 -16.20 -10.98
C LYS A 161 -3.12 -15.68 -12.26
N LYS A 162 -2.80 -14.48 -12.70
CA LYS A 162 -3.35 -13.85 -13.93
C LYS A 162 -2.28 -13.75 -15.01
#